data_c3ceebe749eeef89aa25353cf04d5332
#
_entry.id   c3ceebe749eeef89aa25353cf04d5332
#
_cell.length_a   1.000
_cell.length_b   1.000
_cell.length_c   1.000
_cell.angle_alpha   90.00
_cell.angle_beta   90.00
_cell.angle_gamma   90.00
#
_symmetry.space_group_name_H-M   'P 1'
#
loop_
_entity.id
_entity.type
_entity.pdbx_description
1 polymer ?
#
loop_
_entity_poly.entity_id
_entity_poly.type
_entity_poly.pdbx_seq_one_letter_code
_entity_poly.pdbx_strand_id
1 'polypeptide(L)' 'MQSQPKNPLHGLTLQVIVERLVERMGFAAMGQSVPIRCFTHDPSIASSLTFLRRTPWARAEVEALYLRNFKPDAS' A
#
# COMPACT_ATOMS: atom_id res chain seq x y z
N MET A 1 7.22 0.40 23.19
CA MET A 1 7.23 0.58 22.69
C MET A 1 7.62 0.86 21.90
N GLN A 2 7.85 0.86 21.43
CA GLN A 2 8.20 1.15 20.83
C GLN A 2 8.13 1.60 19.84
N SER A 3 7.91 2.09 19.82
CA SER A 3 7.64 2.58 18.55
C SER A 3 8.86 2.72 17.72
N GLN A 4 8.65 2.95 16.45
CA GLN A 4 9.74 3.03 15.50
C GLN A 4 9.78 4.44 14.95
N PRO A 5 10.41 5.37 15.63
CA PRO A 5 10.31 6.75 15.18
C PRO A 5 10.77 6.97 13.75
N LYS A 6 11.66 6.12 13.27
CA LYS A 6 12.15 6.27 11.91
C LYS A 6 11.39 5.47 10.88
N ASN A 7 10.41 4.71 11.32
CA ASN A 7 9.61 3.93 10.40
C ASN A 7 8.63 4.85 9.68
N PRO A 8 8.79 5.06 8.38
CA PRO A 8 7.90 5.98 7.66
C PRO A 8 6.46 5.50 7.61
N LEU A 9 6.21 4.25 7.95
CA LEU A 9 4.85 3.73 8.00
C LEU A 9 4.26 3.74 9.39
N HIS A 10 5.01 4.26 10.34
CA HIS A 10 4.53 4.31 11.72
C HIS A 10 3.23 5.10 11.80
N GLY A 11 2.24 4.51 12.43
CA GLY A 11 0.96 5.17 12.58
C GLY A 11 0.02 5.04 11.41
N LEU A 12 0.44 4.42 10.33
CA LEU A 12 -0.41 4.24 9.17
C LEU A 12 -0.96 2.81 9.14
N THR A 13 -2.25 2.70 8.90
CA THR A 13 -2.86 1.38 8.70
C THR A 13 -2.74 0.99 7.24
N LEU A 14 -2.86 -0.30 6.99
CA LEU A 14 -2.87 -0.77 5.62
C LEU A 14 -4.00 -0.13 4.82
N GLN A 15 -5.15 0.07 5.44
CA GLN A 15 -6.26 0.70 4.76
C GLN A 15 -5.90 2.11 4.28
N VAL A 16 -5.26 2.89 5.14
CA VAL A 16 -4.86 4.24 4.78
C VAL A 16 -3.85 4.21 3.64
N ILE A 17 -2.91 3.27 3.71
CA ILE A 17 -1.90 3.14 2.68
C ILE A 17 -2.56 2.86 1.32
N VAL A 18 -3.48 1.91 1.28
CA VAL A 18 -4.16 1.57 0.04
C VAL A 18 -5.00 2.74 -0.45
N GLU A 19 -5.74 3.38 0.45
CA GLU A 19 -6.58 4.51 0.07
C GLU A 19 -5.76 5.63 -0.54
N ARG A 20 -4.62 5.94 0.06
CA ARG A 20 -3.77 7.01 -0.45
C ARG A 20 -3.18 6.65 -1.81
N LEU A 21 -2.81 5.39 -1.99
CA LEU A 21 -2.27 4.96 -3.27
C LEU A 21 -3.33 5.02 -4.36
N VAL A 22 -4.55 4.60 -4.06
CA VAL A 22 -5.63 4.67 -5.03
C VAL A 22 -5.89 6.12 -5.41
N GLU A 23 -5.89 7.00 -4.45
CA GLU A 23 -6.14 8.41 -4.69
C GLU A 23 -5.04 9.04 -5.53
N ARG A 24 -3.81 8.64 -5.29
CA ARG A 24 -2.68 9.24 -5.98
C ARG A 24 -2.46 8.68 -7.38
N MET A 25 -2.60 7.38 -7.54
CA MET A 25 -2.22 6.76 -8.80
C MET A 25 -3.29 5.87 -9.43
N GLY A 26 -4.27 5.44 -8.64
CA GLY A 26 -5.33 4.59 -9.16
C GLY A 26 -4.93 3.13 -9.23
N PHE A 27 -5.95 2.26 -9.27
CA PHE A 27 -5.70 0.82 -9.30
C PHE A 27 -4.94 0.38 -10.55
N ALA A 28 -5.18 1.03 -11.69
CA ALA A 28 -4.49 0.61 -12.92
C ALA A 28 -2.98 0.75 -12.77
N ALA A 29 -2.53 1.89 -12.28
CA ALA A 29 -1.09 2.08 -12.08
C ALA A 29 -0.56 1.22 -10.96
N MET A 30 -1.34 1.03 -9.91
CA MET A 30 -0.95 0.14 -8.82
C MET A 30 -0.74 -1.28 -9.35
N GLY A 31 -1.62 -1.74 -10.23
CA GLY A 31 -1.50 -3.07 -10.80
C GLY A 31 -0.32 -3.22 -11.72
N GLN A 32 0.14 -2.13 -12.32
CA GLN A 32 1.35 -2.19 -13.14
C GLN A 32 2.59 -2.35 -12.28
N SER A 33 2.58 -1.76 -11.11
CA SER A 33 3.71 -1.85 -10.18
C SER A 33 3.69 -3.14 -9.36
N VAL A 34 2.49 -3.54 -8.96
CA VAL A 34 2.31 -4.76 -8.16
C VAL A 34 1.19 -5.55 -8.85
N PRO A 35 1.54 -6.45 -9.78
CA PRO A 35 0.54 -7.11 -10.62
C PRO A 35 -0.19 -8.22 -9.88
N ILE A 36 -1.04 -7.85 -8.96
CA ILE A 36 -1.87 -8.79 -8.22
C ILE A 36 -3.33 -8.57 -8.59
N ARG A 37 -4.10 -9.64 -8.49
CA ARG A 37 -5.46 -9.64 -9.01
C ARG A 37 -6.36 -8.63 -8.32
N CYS A 38 -6.11 -8.37 -7.05
CA CYS A 38 -6.95 -7.42 -6.35
C CYS A 38 -6.79 -5.99 -6.87
N PHE A 39 -5.76 -5.74 -7.68
CA PHE A 39 -5.58 -4.44 -8.31
C PHE A 39 -5.93 -4.47 -9.79
N THR A 40 -5.90 -5.63 -10.43
CA THR A 40 -6.05 -5.71 -11.86
C THR A 40 -7.38 -6.27 -12.30
N HIS A 41 -8.11 -6.92 -11.39
CA HIS A 41 -9.36 -7.57 -11.74
C HIS A 41 -10.43 -7.11 -10.77
N ASP A 42 -11.38 -6.31 -11.25
CA ASP A 42 -12.48 -5.80 -10.44
C ASP A 42 -11.97 -5.18 -9.14
N PRO A 43 -11.07 -4.23 -9.23
CA PRO A 43 -10.40 -3.76 -8.02
C PRO A 43 -11.34 -3.00 -7.08
N SER A 44 -11.13 -3.20 -5.80
CA SER A 44 -11.80 -2.42 -4.77
C SER A 44 -10.88 -2.36 -3.56
N ILE A 45 -11.10 -1.37 -2.73
CA ILE A 45 -10.31 -1.25 -1.51
C ILE A 45 -10.57 -2.43 -0.60
N ALA A 46 -11.84 -2.84 -0.47
CA ALA A 46 -12.18 -3.94 0.42
C ALA A 46 -11.51 -5.24 0.01
N SER A 47 -11.57 -5.58 -1.28
CA SER A 47 -10.96 -6.82 -1.74
C SER A 47 -9.45 -6.77 -1.64
N SER A 48 -8.87 -5.60 -1.89
CA SER A 48 -7.44 -5.42 -1.76
C SER A 48 -6.99 -5.64 -0.33
N LEU A 49 -7.70 -5.07 0.63
CA LEU A 49 -7.34 -5.25 2.03
C LEU A 49 -7.43 -6.71 2.45
N THR A 50 -8.48 -7.39 2.03
CA THR A 50 -8.65 -8.79 2.36
C THR A 50 -7.47 -9.61 1.86
N PHE A 51 -7.09 -9.39 0.60
CA PHE A 51 -5.98 -10.12 0.01
C PHE A 51 -4.65 -9.79 0.71
N LEU A 52 -4.40 -8.51 0.91
CA LEU A 52 -3.11 -8.07 1.44
C LEU A 52 -2.91 -8.50 2.88
N ARG A 53 -3.99 -8.56 3.66
CA ARG A 53 -3.88 -9.00 5.04
C ARG A 53 -3.47 -10.47 5.14
N ARG A 54 -3.74 -11.24 4.10
CA ARG A 54 -3.44 -12.67 4.09
C ARG A 54 -2.20 -13.01 3.27
N THR A 55 -1.58 -12.01 2.67
CA THR A 55 -0.47 -12.26 1.75
C THR A 55 0.69 -11.33 2.06
N PRO A 56 1.57 -11.74 3.00
CA PRO A 56 2.63 -10.85 3.46
C PRO A 56 3.54 -10.31 2.38
N TRP A 57 3.88 -11.13 1.37
CA TRP A 57 4.77 -10.63 0.32
C TRP A 57 4.11 -9.52 -0.50
N ALA A 58 2.80 -9.65 -0.73
CA ALA A 58 2.08 -8.62 -1.49
C ALA A 58 1.96 -7.35 -0.66
N ARG A 59 1.71 -7.49 0.62
CA ARG A 59 1.65 -6.35 1.50
C ARG A 59 2.98 -5.60 1.51
N ALA A 60 4.08 -6.34 1.56
CA ALA A 60 5.39 -5.71 1.54
C ALA A 60 5.61 -4.93 0.24
N GLU A 61 5.15 -5.48 -0.88
CA GLU A 61 5.26 -4.77 -2.16
C GLU A 61 4.45 -3.48 -2.16
N VAL A 62 3.26 -3.53 -1.59
CA VAL A 62 2.40 -2.35 -1.53
C VAL A 62 3.01 -1.29 -0.61
N GLU A 63 3.59 -1.71 0.49
CA GLU A 63 4.26 -0.78 1.38
C GLU A 63 5.45 -0.12 0.70
N ALA A 64 6.21 -0.90 -0.07
CA ALA A 64 7.32 -0.34 -0.84
C ALA A 64 6.83 0.65 -1.88
N LEU A 65 5.73 0.33 -2.54
CA LEU A 65 5.13 1.24 -3.51
C LEU A 65 4.71 2.54 -2.83
N TYR A 66 4.13 2.44 -1.66
CA TYR A 66 3.72 3.61 -0.91
C TYR A 66 4.93 4.50 -0.61
N LEU A 67 6.03 3.90 -0.16
CA LEU A 67 7.21 4.66 0.19
C LEU A 67 7.85 5.34 -1.02
N ARG A 68 7.71 4.75 -2.20
CA ARG A 68 8.24 5.38 -3.40
C ARG A 68 7.42 6.59 -3.82
N ASN A 69 6.13 6.61 -3.47
CA ASN A 69 5.23 7.67 -3.91
C ASN A 69 4.97 8.71 -2.83
N PHE A 70 5.16 8.35 -1.58
CA PHE A 70 4.92 9.25 -0.45
C PHE A 70 6.16 9.26 0.41
N LYS A 71 7.24 9.79 -0.13
CA LYS A 71 8.49 9.81 0.61
C LYS A 71 8.30 10.52 1.92
N PRO A 72 8.87 9.99 2.98
CA PRO A 72 8.85 10.71 4.24
C PRO A 72 9.53 12.06 4.05
N ASP A 73 9.12 12.98 4.82
CA ASP A 73 9.70 14.29 4.78
C ASP A 73 11.14 14.17 5.11
N ALA A 74 11.88 14.39 4.23
CA ALA A 74 13.17 14.18 4.52
C ALA A 74 13.88 15.28 4.77
N SER A 75 13.21 15.45 4.70
CA SER A 75 13.93 15.88 4.84
C SER A 75 14.76 16.00 4.84
#